data_9fe4db0d134511b7147f3a3dbc0440f5
#
_entry.id   9fe4db0d134511b7147f3a3dbc0440f5
#
_cell.length_a   1.000
_cell.length_b   1.000
_cell.length_c   1.000
_cell.angle_alpha   90.00
_cell.angle_beta   90.00
_cell.angle_gamma   90.00
#
_symmetry.space_group_name_H-M   'P 1'
#
loop_
_entity.id
_entity.type
_entity.pdbx_description
1 polymer ?
#
loop_
_entity_poly.entity_id
_entity_poly.type
_entity_poly.pdbx_seq_one_letter_code
_entity_poly.pdbx_strand_id
1 'polypeptide(L)'
;MVVCGNKTYSLGLLNSLLDSIRSGGFTPCVFHGSLPDAPVETVRSGITYAKEHDVSAIVAFGGGSAMDTAKAIACMLDVDGDIIAYCKGQIKPIRRSNLLFAIPTTCGTGSESTDIGVVLDREANYKYIFANPFAGPDVAILDPVLLTALSPSMIAATAMDAFSHSAEAYTCKAANVMMEPLALASMAVSYTHLRAPRDTERSRM
;
A
#
# COMPACT_ATOMS: atom_id res chain seq x y z
N MET A 1 -8.85 8.67 -9.51
CA MET A 1 -7.65 9.34 -8.91
C MET A 1 -6.52 8.34 -8.75
N VAL A 2 -5.26 8.73 -9.06
CA VAL A 2 -4.07 7.93 -8.73
C VAL A 2 -3.42 8.53 -7.48
N VAL A 3 -3.16 7.71 -6.46
CA VAL A 3 -2.49 8.10 -5.21
C VAL A 3 -1.07 7.56 -5.23
N CYS A 4 -0.06 8.42 -5.10
CA CYS A 4 1.35 8.03 -5.08
C CYS A 4 2.21 8.99 -4.26
N GLY A 5 3.47 8.64 -4.05
CA GLY A 5 4.47 9.55 -3.48
C GLY A 5 5.05 10.51 -4.52
N ASN A 6 5.54 11.65 -4.07
CA ASN A 6 6.12 12.69 -4.95
C ASN A 6 7.31 12.17 -5.78
N LYS A 7 8.15 11.30 -5.23
CA LYS A 7 9.27 10.69 -5.96
C LYS A 7 8.80 9.84 -7.14
N THR A 8 7.78 9.02 -6.93
CA THR A 8 7.16 8.19 -7.97
C THR A 8 6.59 9.04 -9.11
N TYR A 9 5.93 10.15 -8.74
CA TYR A 9 5.39 11.11 -9.68
C TYR A 9 6.47 11.81 -10.50
N SER A 10 7.49 12.37 -9.84
CA SER A 10 8.55 13.13 -10.48
C SER A 10 9.46 12.31 -11.40
N LEU A 11 9.57 11.00 -11.16
CA LEU A 11 10.29 10.06 -12.02
C LEU A 11 9.48 9.60 -13.24
N GLY A 12 8.23 10.06 -13.40
CA GLY A 12 7.38 9.69 -14.54
C GLY A 12 6.92 8.23 -14.57
N LEU A 13 7.02 7.50 -13.45
CA LEU A 13 6.66 6.09 -13.37
C LEU A 13 5.16 5.83 -13.62
N LEU A 14 4.35 6.86 -13.53
CA LEU A 14 2.90 6.80 -13.78
C LEU A 14 2.50 7.00 -15.25
N ASN A 15 3.42 7.45 -16.12
CA ASN A 15 3.02 7.94 -17.44
C ASN A 15 2.25 6.87 -18.25
N SER A 16 2.77 5.65 -18.33
CA SER A 16 2.10 4.55 -19.03
C SER A 16 0.74 4.19 -18.44
N LEU A 17 0.62 4.23 -17.11
CA LEU A 17 -0.66 4.01 -16.42
C LEU A 17 -1.66 5.11 -16.74
N LEU A 18 -1.25 6.38 -16.67
CA LEU A 18 -2.10 7.52 -16.97
C LEU A 18 -2.56 7.51 -18.44
N ASP A 19 -1.69 7.13 -19.36
CA ASP A 19 -2.02 7.00 -20.79
C ASP A 19 -3.00 5.84 -21.02
N SER A 20 -2.83 4.72 -20.34
CA SER A 20 -3.78 3.60 -20.38
C SER A 20 -5.16 4.00 -19.84
N ILE A 21 -5.21 4.74 -18.72
CA ILE A 21 -6.48 5.23 -18.16
C ILE A 21 -7.17 6.19 -19.14
N ARG A 22 -6.43 7.11 -19.76
CA ARG A 22 -6.97 8.05 -20.77
C ARG A 22 -7.48 7.32 -22.00
N SER A 23 -6.73 6.33 -22.51
CA SER A 23 -7.14 5.55 -23.68
C SER A 23 -8.38 4.70 -23.41
N GLY A 24 -8.64 4.36 -22.16
CA GLY A 24 -9.87 3.74 -21.68
C GLY A 24 -11.06 4.70 -21.56
N GLY A 25 -10.91 5.98 -21.91
CA GLY A 25 -11.97 6.99 -21.85
C GLY A 25 -12.17 7.64 -20.49
N PHE A 26 -11.25 7.44 -19.53
CA PHE A 26 -11.33 8.04 -18.21
C PHE A 26 -10.41 9.27 -18.10
N THR A 27 -10.77 10.19 -17.20
CA THR A 27 -9.97 11.38 -16.88
C THR A 27 -9.22 11.16 -15.58
N PRO A 28 -7.91 10.84 -15.61
CA PRO A 28 -7.15 10.65 -14.38
C PRO A 28 -6.78 11.99 -13.74
N CYS A 29 -6.94 12.08 -12.41
CA CYS A 29 -6.29 13.07 -11.57
C CYS A 29 -5.25 12.38 -10.68
N VAL A 30 -4.22 13.10 -10.25
CA VAL A 30 -3.09 12.52 -9.50
C VAL A 30 -2.91 13.25 -8.17
N PHE A 31 -3.05 12.52 -7.09
CA PHE A 31 -2.66 12.96 -5.75
C PHE A 31 -1.28 12.38 -5.41
N HIS A 32 -0.23 13.17 -5.57
CA HIS A 32 1.16 12.76 -5.33
C HIS A 32 1.68 13.16 -3.94
N GLY A 33 0.77 13.48 -3.03
CA GLY A 33 1.07 13.92 -1.67
C GLY A 33 1.33 12.79 -0.66
N SER A 34 1.31 11.52 -1.06
CA SER A 34 1.58 10.42 -0.12
C SER A 34 2.99 10.53 0.45
N LEU A 35 3.09 10.48 1.77
CA LEU A 35 4.33 10.56 2.55
C LEU A 35 4.58 9.24 3.30
N PRO A 36 5.82 8.99 3.75
CA PRO A 36 6.11 7.84 4.61
C PRO A 36 5.18 7.76 5.81
N ASP A 37 4.79 6.54 6.19
CA ASP A 37 3.90 6.22 7.29
C ASP A 37 2.46 6.76 7.16
N ALA A 38 2.04 7.22 5.96
CA ALA A 38 0.69 7.71 5.70
C ALA A 38 0.17 8.70 6.75
N PRO A 39 0.77 9.90 6.89
CA PRO A 39 0.35 10.85 7.91
C PRO A 39 -1.12 11.25 7.77
N VAL A 40 -1.79 11.45 8.91
CA VAL A 40 -3.22 11.80 8.98
C VAL A 40 -3.54 13.06 8.18
N GLU A 41 -2.67 14.07 8.23
CA GLU A 41 -2.82 15.30 7.44
C GLU A 41 -2.77 15.05 5.94
N THR A 42 -1.96 14.10 5.49
CA THR A 42 -1.90 13.68 4.08
C THR A 42 -3.20 12.98 3.67
N VAL A 43 -3.74 12.13 4.53
CA VAL A 43 -5.03 11.45 4.27
C VAL A 43 -6.15 12.49 4.16
N ARG A 44 -6.22 13.45 5.09
CA ARG A 44 -7.21 14.55 5.07
C ARG A 44 -7.13 15.37 3.78
N SER A 45 -5.92 15.74 3.37
CA SER A 45 -5.71 16.47 2.11
C SER A 45 -6.13 15.63 0.89
N GLY A 46 -5.86 14.33 0.91
CA GLY A 46 -6.26 13.42 -0.16
C GLY A 46 -7.77 13.23 -0.25
N ILE A 47 -8.49 13.20 0.88
CA ILE A 47 -9.96 13.15 0.92
C ILE A 47 -10.55 14.43 0.31
N THR A 48 -10.03 15.60 0.69
CA THR A 48 -10.46 16.88 0.12
C THR A 48 -10.22 16.90 -1.37
N TYR A 49 -9.03 16.55 -1.83
CA TYR A 49 -8.68 16.47 -3.25
C TYR A 49 -9.61 15.52 -4.03
N ALA A 50 -9.91 14.34 -3.47
CA ALA A 50 -10.78 13.38 -4.11
C ALA A 50 -12.23 13.89 -4.26
N LYS A 51 -12.75 14.60 -3.24
CA LYS A 51 -14.09 15.22 -3.28
C LYS A 51 -14.17 16.37 -4.31
N GLU A 52 -13.13 17.20 -4.40
CA GLU A 52 -13.04 18.30 -5.37
C GLU A 52 -13.00 17.81 -6.83
N HIS A 53 -12.55 16.58 -7.07
CA HIS A 53 -12.42 15.98 -8.40
C HIS A 53 -13.48 14.93 -8.71
N ASP A 54 -14.50 14.79 -7.88
CA ASP A 54 -15.60 13.82 -8.03
C ASP A 54 -15.10 12.39 -8.33
N VAL A 55 -14.21 11.90 -7.48
CA VAL A 55 -13.48 10.64 -7.70
C VAL A 55 -14.37 9.44 -7.44
N SER A 56 -14.57 8.59 -8.46
CA SER A 56 -15.31 7.32 -8.36
C SER A 56 -14.42 6.08 -8.26
N ALA A 57 -13.12 6.21 -8.57
CA ALA A 57 -12.16 5.12 -8.47
C ALA A 57 -10.79 5.63 -8.01
N ILE A 58 -10.11 4.85 -7.17
CA ILE A 58 -8.78 5.16 -6.65
C ILE A 58 -7.80 4.08 -7.09
N VAL A 59 -6.64 4.50 -7.57
CA VAL A 59 -5.51 3.62 -7.87
C VAL A 59 -4.38 3.96 -6.89
N ALA A 60 -4.08 3.06 -5.98
CA ALA A 60 -2.91 3.15 -5.12
C ALA A 60 -1.68 2.69 -5.89
N PHE A 61 -0.73 3.58 -6.17
CA PHE A 61 0.49 3.26 -6.90
C PHE A 61 1.72 3.58 -6.04
N GLY A 62 2.39 2.57 -5.51
CA GLY A 62 3.55 2.77 -4.64
C GLY A 62 3.78 1.64 -3.65
N GLY A 63 4.52 1.92 -2.58
CA GLY A 63 4.71 1.00 -1.46
C GLY A 63 3.61 1.12 -0.40
N GLY A 64 3.81 0.48 0.76
CA GLY A 64 2.83 0.42 1.86
C GLY A 64 2.24 1.77 2.24
N SER A 65 3.05 2.82 2.36
CA SER A 65 2.55 4.16 2.73
C SER A 65 1.57 4.74 1.70
N ALA A 66 1.81 4.53 0.40
CA ALA A 66 0.89 4.97 -0.65
C ALA A 66 -0.40 4.12 -0.63
N MET A 67 -0.28 2.82 -0.39
CA MET A 67 -1.41 1.90 -0.24
C MET A 67 -2.29 2.31 0.94
N ASP A 68 -1.69 2.53 2.11
CA ASP A 68 -2.41 2.87 3.33
C ASP A 68 -3.07 4.25 3.23
N THR A 69 -2.38 5.23 2.60
CA THR A 69 -2.98 6.53 2.27
C THR A 69 -4.21 6.36 1.38
N ALA A 70 -4.10 5.58 0.30
CA ALA A 70 -5.19 5.36 -0.64
C ALA A 70 -6.38 4.60 -0.01
N LYS A 71 -6.11 3.56 0.80
CA LYS A 71 -7.12 2.85 1.57
C LYS A 71 -7.88 3.75 2.53
N ALA A 72 -7.14 4.59 3.28
CA ALA A 72 -7.74 5.53 4.21
C ALA A 72 -8.62 6.55 3.49
N ILE A 73 -8.15 7.11 2.36
CA ILE A 73 -8.94 8.01 1.52
C ILE A 73 -10.20 7.28 1.02
N ALA A 74 -10.05 6.08 0.44
CA ALA A 74 -11.16 5.30 -0.11
C ALA A 74 -12.26 5.02 0.92
N CYS A 75 -11.86 4.63 2.15
CA CYS A 75 -12.79 4.37 3.25
C CYS A 75 -13.52 5.62 3.75
N MET A 76 -12.89 6.79 3.62
CA MET A 76 -13.43 8.04 4.19
C MET A 76 -14.20 8.89 3.18
N LEU A 77 -14.23 8.54 1.89
CA LEU A 77 -14.97 9.32 0.88
C LEU A 77 -16.48 9.35 1.14
N ASP A 78 -17.05 8.22 1.56
CA ASP A 78 -18.47 8.04 1.79
C ASP A 78 -18.85 8.22 3.28
N VAL A 79 -17.90 8.68 4.12
CA VAL A 79 -18.06 8.76 5.56
C VAL A 79 -17.88 10.19 6.03
N ASP A 80 -18.80 10.67 6.87
CA ASP A 80 -18.63 11.95 7.55
C ASP A 80 -17.80 11.76 8.82
N GLY A 81 -16.77 12.60 8.96
CA GLY A 81 -15.91 12.61 10.14
C GLY A 81 -14.42 12.55 9.81
N ASP A 82 -13.64 12.20 10.81
CA ASP A 82 -12.17 12.21 10.75
C ASP A 82 -11.58 10.80 10.79
N ILE A 83 -10.48 10.58 10.09
CA ILE A 83 -9.79 9.29 10.03
C ILE A 83 -9.35 8.78 11.41
N ILE A 84 -8.99 9.66 12.34
CA ILE A 84 -8.62 9.24 13.70
C ILE A 84 -9.85 8.70 14.44
N ALA A 85 -11.01 9.36 14.30
CA ALA A 85 -12.26 8.87 14.88
C ALA A 85 -12.67 7.51 14.29
N TYR A 86 -12.44 7.35 12.97
CA TYR A 86 -12.65 6.08 12.29
C TYR A 86 -11.74 4.97 12.85
N CYS A 87 -10.44 5.22 12.98
CA CYS A 87 -9.48 4.28 13.56
C CYS A 87 -9.79 3.92 15.02
N LYS A 88 -10.37 4.86 15.78
CA LYS A 88 -10.82 4.62 17.17
C LYS A 88 -12.15 3.87 17.27
N GLY A 89 -12.76 3.48 16.15
CA GLY A 89 -14.06 2.80 16.13
C GLY A 89 -15.24 3.68 16.51
N GLN A 90 -15.07 5.00 16.56
CA GLN A 90 -16.14 5.96 16.85
C GLN A 90 -17.04 6.17 15.62
N ILE A 91 -16.55 5.86 14.44
CA ILE A 91 -17.27 5.88 13.17
C ILE A 91 -17.34 4.44 12.66
N LYS A 92 -18.55 3.99 12.33
CA LYS A 92 -18.73 2.63 11.79
C LYS A 92 -18.25 2.55 10.35
N PRO A 93 -17.49 1.51 9.99
CA PRO A 93 -17.18 1.22 8.60
C PRO A 93 -18.45 1.00 7.79
N ILE A 94 -18.52 1.60 6.61
CA ILE A 94 -19.54 1.34 5.61
C ILE A 94 -18.90 0.80 4.34
N ARG A 95 -19.67 0.12 3.52
CA ARG A 95 -19.20 -0.29 2.20
C ARG A 95 -19.00 0.95 1.36
N ARG A 96 -17.78 1.14 0.87
CA ARG A 96 -17.44 2.27 -0.01
C ARG A 96 -18.13 2.15 -1.37
N SER A 97 -18.47 3.28 -1.97
CA SER A 97 -19.03 3.37 -3.32
C SER A 97 -17.96 3.37 -4.42
N ASN A 98 -16.75 3.78 -4.07
CA ASN A 98 -15.60 3.88 -4.96
C ASN A 98 -14.87 2.54 -5.14
N LEU A 99 -14.26 2.33 -6.30
CA LEU A 99 -13.37 1.19 -6.55
C LEU A 99 -11.94 1.51 -6.12
N LEU A 100 -11.26 0.53 -5.53
CA LEU A 100 -9.86 0.65 -5.12
C LEU A 100 -9.00 -0.39 -5.85
N PHE A 101 -8.06 0.10 -6.64
CA PHE A 101 -7.03 -0.71 -7.30
C PHE A 101 -5.70 -0.50 -6.59
N ALA A 102 -4.91 -1.57 -6.45
CA ALA A 102 -3.58 -1.51 -5.85
C ALA A 102 -2.53 -1.98 -6.84
N ILE A 103 -1.49 -1.16 -7.04
CA ILE A 103 -0.33 -1.44 -7.89
C ILE A 103 0.93 -1.25 -7.04
N PRO A 104 1.42 -2.30 -6.36
CA PRO A 104 2.58 -2.19 -5.48
C PRO A 104 3.87 -1.97 -6.29
N THR A 105 4.73 -1.08 -5.78
CA THR A 105 6.09 -0.87 -6.29
C THR A 105 7.16 -1.35 -5.31
N THR A 106 6.75 -2.01 -4.24
CA THR A 106 7.61 -2.69 -3.27
C THR A 106 7.09 -4.11 -3.02
N CYS A 107 7.96 -5.00 -2.59
CA CYS A 107 7.61 -6.39 -2.31
C CYS A 107 7.93 -6.70 -0.84
N GLY A 108 6.97 -6.47 0.05
CA GLY A 108 7.18 -6.65 1.49
C GLY A 108 5.90 -6.54 2.31
N THR A 109 5.27 -5.38 2.29
CA THR A 109 4.14 -5.07 3.18
C THR A 109 2.89 -5.92 2.94
N GLY A 110 2.67 -6.37 1.70
CA GLY A 110 1.45 -7.09 1.34
C GLY A 110 0.17 -6.25 1.45
N SER A 111 0.30 -4.91 1.55
CA SER A 111 -0.86 -4.03 1.75
C SER A 111 -1.87 -4.12 0.61
N GLU A 112 -1.47 -4.52 -0.60
CA GLU A 112 -2.35 -4.76 -1.74
C GLU A 112 -3.31 -5.93 -1.55
N SER A 113 -3.06 -6.81 -0.57
CA SER A 113 -3.84 -8.02 -0.31
C SER A 113 -4.52 -8.03 1.07
N THR A 114 -4.45 -6.93 1.82
CA THR A 114 -5.02 -6.83 3.16
C THR A 114 -6.12 -5.79 3.26
N ASP A 115 -7.02 -5.97 4.20
CA ASP A 115 -8.07 -5.03 4.62
C ASP A 115 -7.63 -4.14 5.80
N ILE A 116 -6.32 -4.07 6.05
CA ILE A 116 -5.69 -3.30 7.12
C ILE A 116 -4.92 -2.13 6.52
N GLY A 117 -4.92 -0.99 7.20
CA GLY A 117 -4.04 0.13 6.90
C GLY A 117 -3.57 0.80 8.18
N VAL A 118 -2.46 1.54 8.08
CA VAL A 118 -1.83 2.26 9.18
C VAL A 118 -1.72 3.73 8.82
N VAL A 119 -2.08 4.61 9.73
CA VAL A 119 -1.92 6.06 9.58
C VAL A 119 -1.17 6.63 10.78
N LEU A 120 -0.28 7.58 10.52
CA LEU A 120 0.52 8.24 11.55
C LEU A 120 -0.10 9.57 11.96
N ASP A 121 -0.46 9.70 13.22
CA ASP A 121 -0.73 10.98 13.87
C ASP A 121 0.60 11.56 14.37
N ARG A 122 1.11 12.57 13.69
CA ARG A 122 2.40 13.19 14.04
C ARG A 122 2.32 14.04 15.31
N GLU A 123 1.16 14.63 15.61
CA GLU A 123 0.97 15.43 16.80
C GLU A 123 0.98 14.55 18.05
N ALA A 124 0.26 13.43 17.99
CA ALA A 124 0.24 12.46 19.08
C ALA A 124 1.46 11.50 19.06
N ASN A 125 2.27 11.53 18.00
CA ASN A 125 3.35 10.57 17.75
C ASN A 125 2.86 9.11 17.89
N TYR A 126 1.71 8.82 17.28
CA TYR A 126 1.03 7.54 17.42
C TYR A 126 0.56 6.99 16.07
N LYS A 127 0.80 5.69 15.84
CA LYS A 127 0.31 4.99 14.65
C LYS A 127 -1.03 4.33 14.96
N TYR A 128 -2.08 4.80 14.29
CA TYR A 128 -3.39 4.19 14.33
C TYR A 128 -3.50 3.10 13.26
N ILE A 129 -4.07 1.98 13.66
CA ILE A 129 -4.41 0.89 12.75
C ILE A 129 -5.92 0.95 12.49
N PHE A 130 -6.34 0.86 11.25
CA PHE A 130 -7.71 0.57 10.88
C PHE A 130 -7.79 -0.75 10.14
N ALA A 131 -8.77 -1.56 10.49
CA ALA A 131 -9.03 -2.84 9.87
C ALA A 131 -10.54 -2.97 9.66
N ASN A 132 -10.95 -3.16 8.42
CA ASN A 132 -12.34 -3.44 8.11
C ASN A 132 -12.45 -4.10 6.72
N PRO A 133 -13.49 -4.93 6.49
CA PRO A 133 -13.65 -5.68 5.24
C PRO A 133 -13.74 -4.82 3.97
N PHE A 134 -13.99 -3.52 4.11
CA PHE A 134 -14.13 -2.61 2.98
C PHE A 134 -12.86 -1.80 2.68
N ALA A 135 -11.79 -1.97 3.47
CA ALA A 135 -10.52 -1.30 3.25
C ALA A 135 -9.63 -2.05 2.23
N GLY A 136 -9.89 -3.33 2.00
CA GLY A 136 -9.14 -4.12 1.03
C GLY A 136 -9.34 -3.59 -0.40
N PRO A 137 -8.28 -3.61 -1.24
CA PRO A 137 -8.40 -3.33 -2.66
C PRO A 137 -9.35 -4.31 -3.36
N ASP A 138 -10.12 -3.83 -4.34
CA ASP A 138 -10.97 -4.70 -5.17
C ASP A 138 -10.12 -5.48 -6.18
N VAL A 139 -9.01 -4.89 -6.62
CA VAL A 139 -8.07 -5.49 -7.58
C VAL A 139 -6.65 -5.14 -7.18
N ALA A 140 -5.77 -6.15 -7.13
CA ALA A 140 -4.32 -5.97 -7.03
C ALA A 140 -3.66 -6.32 -8.37
N ILE A 141 -2.84 -5.41 -8.90
CA ILE A 141 -2.08 -5.59 -10.14
C ILE A 141 -0.61 -5.72 -9.77
N LEU A 142 -0.07 -6.92 -9.86
CA LEU A 142 1.30 -7.24 -9.49
C LEU A 142 2.18 -7.25 -10.75
N ASP A 143 2.91 -6.15 -10.97
CA ASP A 143 3.86 -6.03 -12.08
C ASP A 143 5.30 -6.08 -11.54
N PRO A 144 6.04 -7.18 -11.74
CA PRO A 144 7.40 -7.32 -11.24
C PRO A 144 8.38 -6.32 -11.86
N VAL A 145 8.07 -5.73 -13.01
CA VAL A 145 8.92 -4.71 -13.66
C VAL A 145 9.04 -3.47 -12.78
N LEU A 146 7.99 -3.12 -12.02
CA LEU A 146 8.01 -1.97 -11.12
C LEU A 146 9.02 -2.12 -9.97
N LEU A 147 9.41 -3.33 -9.63
CA LEU A 147 10.39 -3.61 -8.58
C LEU A 147 11.84 -3.37 -9.04
N THR A 148 12.09 -3.35 -10.34
CA THR A 148 13.44 -3.16 -10.91
C THR A 148 14.03 -1.78 -10.64
N ALA A 149 13.19 -0.80 -10.32
CA ALA A 149 13.60 0.55 -9.93
C ALA A 149 14.03 0.69 -8.45
N LEU A 150 13.90 -0.37 -7.65
CA LEU A 150 14.26 -0.34 -6.24
C LEU A 150 15.78 -0.43 -6.04
N SER A 151 16.29 0.32 -5.06
CA SER A 151 17.68 0.17 -4.63
C SER A 151 17.89 -1.17 -3.91
N PRO A 152 19.11 -1.74 -3.92
CA PRO A 152 19.40 -2.97 -3.17
C PRO A 152 19.06 -2.89 -1.69
N SER A 153 19.25 -1.72 -1.06
CA SER A 153 18.88 -1.50 0.34
C SER A 153 17.37 -1.56 0.57
N MET A 154 16.59 -1.02 -0.37
CA MET A 154 15.13 -1.08 -0.30
C MET A 154 14.62 -2.50 -0.53
N ILE A 155 15.21 -3.24 -1.47
CA ILE A 155 14.88 -4.65 -1.69
C ILE A 155 15.17 -5.47 -0.42
N ALA A 156 16.34 -5.28 0.21
CA ALA A 156 16.67 -5.97 1.44
C ALA A 156 15.72 -5.64 2.59
N ALA A 157 15.37 -4.36 2.74
CA ALA A 157 14.44 -3.92 3.79
C ALA A 157 13.03 -4.52 3.60
N THR A 158 12.50 -4.47 2.38
CA THR A 158 11.16 -5.00 2.08
C THR A 158 11.12 -6.53 2.10
N ALA A 159 12.19 -7.21 1.69
CA ALA A 159 12.29 -8.67 1.81
C ALA A 159 12.37 -9.12 3.28
N MET A 160 13.06 -8.36 4.15
CA MET A 160 13.07 -8.62 5.58
C MET A 160 11.70 -8.39 6.22
N ASP A 161 10.98 -7.37 5.78
CA ASP A 161 9.60 -7.09 6.19
C ASP A 161 8.67 -8.27 5.83
N ALA A 162 8.72 -8.76 4.58
CA ALA A 162 7.97 -9.94 4.15
C ALA A 162 8.35 -11.20 4.94
N PHE A 163 9.65 -11.38 5.25
CA PHE A 163 10.12 -12.48 6.07
C PHE A 163 9.57 -12.40 7.49
N SER A 164 9.60 -11.20 8.11
CA SER A 164 9.07 -10.97 9.46
C SER A 164 7.58 -11.28 9.55
N HIS A 165 6.79 -10.76 8.60
CA HIS A 165 5.35 -11.03 8.52
C HIS A 165 5.06 -12.53 8.41
N SER A 166 5.85 -13.24 7.59
CA SER A 166 5.67 -14.68 7.40
C SER A 166 6.05 -15.47 8.66
N ALA A 167 7.14 -15.08 9.35
CA ALA A 167 7.55 -15.71 10.61
C ALA A 167 6.52 -15.46 11.72
N GLU A 168 5.99 -14.25 11.81
CA GLU A 168 4.93 -13.90 12.76
C GLU A 168 3.65 -14.68 12.47
N ALA A 169 3.23 -14.80 11.19
CA ALA A 169 2.08 -15.58 10.80
C ALA A 169 2.24 -17.06 11.17
N TYR A 170 3.45 -17.63 10.98
CA TYR A 170 3.74 -19.01 11.32
C TYR A 170 3.71 -19.27 12.84
N THR A 171 4.19 -18.31 13.64
CA THR A 171 4.28 -18.45 15.11
C THR A 171 3.05 -17.89 15.84
N CYS A 172 2.12 -17.28 15.13
CA CYS A 172 0.91 -16.69 15.70
C CYS A 172 0.03 -17.75 16.36
N LYS A 173 -0.60 -17.42 17.50
CA LYS A 173 -1.58 -18.30 18.17
C LYS A 173 -2.80 -18.63 17.33
N ALA A 174 -3.10 -17.81 16.31
CA ALA A 174 -4.19 -18.01 15.35
C ALA A 174 -3.73 -18.76 14.09
N ALA A 175 -2.47 -19.20 14.02
CA ALA A 175 -1.97 -20.01 12.91
C ALA A 175 -2.80 -21.30 12.75
N ASN A 176 -2.96 -21.71 11.51
CA ASN A 176 -3.73 -22.90 11.17
C ASN A 176 -3.08 -23.65 10.00
N VAL A 177 -3.56 -24.86 9.76
CA VAL A 177 -3.00 -25.78 8.74
C VAL A 177 -3.01 -25.20 7.31
N MET A 178 -3.79 -24.17 7.03
CA MET A 178 -3.82 -23.49 5.72
C MET A 178 -2.77 -22.37 5.64
N MET A 179 -2.49 -21.69 6.77
CA MET A 179 -1.55 -20.56 6.82
C MET A 179 -0.09 -21.02 6.93
N GLU A 180 0.17 -22.07 7.70
CA GLU A 180 1.53 -22.54 7.98
C GLU A 180 2.36 -22.84 6.73
N PRO A 181 1.87 -23.63 5.75
CA PRO A 181 2.62 -23.90 4.52
C PRO A 181 2.90 -22.63 3.68
N LEU A 182 1.94 -21.71 3.63
CA LEU A 182 2.09 -20.45 2.90
C LEU A 182 3.13 -19.55 3.56
N ALA A 183 3.13 -19.47 4.89
CA ALA A 183 4.11 -18.72 5.66
C ALA A 183 5.53 -19.27 5.45
N LEU A 184 5.70 -20.60 5.50
CA LEU A 184 7.00 -21.25 5.23
C LEU A 184 7.49 -20.99 3.80
N ALA A 185 6.61 -21.11 2.81
CA ALA A 185 6.94 -20.81 1.42
C ALA A 185 7.36 -19.35 1.22
N SER A 186 6.64 -18.42 1.83
CA SER A 186 6.95 -16.98 1.77
C SER A 186 8.29 -16.66 2.45
N MET A 187 8.61 -17.26 3.59
CA MET A 187 9.93 -17.13 4.23
C MET A 187 11.06 -17.61 3.31
N ALA A 188 10.89 -18.74 2.66
CA ALA A 188 11.90 -19.29 1.74
C ALA A 188 12.17 -18.34 0.55
N VAL A 189 11.12 -17.77 -0.05
CA VAL A 189 11.25 -16.79 -1.15
C VAL A 189 11.93 -15.52 -0.69
N SER A 190 11.51 -14.97 0.45
CA SER A 190 12.08 -13.72 1.02
C SER A 190 13.57 -13.91 1.37
N TYR A 191 13.94 -15.05 1.94
CA TYR A 191 15.33 -15.38 2.25
C TYR A 191 16.21 -15.44 1.00
N THR A 192 15.70 -16.00 -0.10
CA THR A 192 16.39 -16.03 -1.39
C THR A 192 16.70 -14.61 -1.88
N HIS A 193 15.75 -13.70 -1.83
CA HIS A 193 15.94 -12.30 -2.20
C HIS A 193 16.96 -11.57 -1.31
N LEU A 194 17.03 -11.90 -0.02
CA LEU A 194 18.01 -11.34 0.91
C LEU A 194 19.46 -11.79 0.59
N ARG A 195 19.63 -12.97 -0.01
CA ARG A 195 20.96 -13.50 -0.38
C ARG A 195 21.45 -13.07 -1.75
N ALA A 196 20.56 -12.83 -2.70
CA ALA A 196 20.89 -12.52 -4.09
C ALA A 196 21.92 -11.38 -4.25
N PRO A 197 21.89 -10.27 -3.51
CA PRO A 197 22.91 -9.22 -3.60
C PRO A 197 24.31 -9.68 -3.17
N ARG A 198 24.41 -10.63 -2.25
CA ARG A 198 25.68 -11.15 -1.74
C ARG A 198 26.35 -12.14 -2.70
N ASP A 199 25.56 -12.89 -3.45
CA ASP A 199 26.06 -13.88 -4.41
C ASP A 199 26.63 -13.20 -5.67
N THR A 200 26.09 -12.06 -6.09
CA THR A 200 26.65 -11.24 -7.19
C THR A 200 27.99 -10.59 -6.84
N GLU A 201 28.26 -10.28 -5.58
CA GLU A 201 29.55 -9.77 -5.13
C GLU A 201 30.60 -10.87 -5.06
N ARG A 202 30.23 -12.10 -4.65
CA ARG A 202 31.15 -13.26 -4.60
C ARG A 202 31.57 -13.76 -5.96
N SER A 203 30.74 -13.62 -6.99
CA SER A 203 31.07 -14.05 -8.36
C SER A 203 31.99 -13.10 -9.10
N ARG A 204 32.32 -11.93 -8.50
CA ARG A 204 33.22 -10.91 -9.05
C ARG A 204 34.60 -10.88 -8.37
N MET A 205 34.81 -11.73 -7.37
CA MET A 205 36.13 -11.99 -6.75
C MET A 205 36.69 -13.34 -7.22
#